data_b4c5418388b8de2f125355591f660566
#
_entry.id   b4c5418388b8de2f125355591f660566
#
_cell.length_a   1.000
_cell.length_b   1.000
_cell.length_c   1.000
_cell.angle_alpha   90.00
_cell.angle_beta   90.00
_cell.angle_gamma   90.00
#
_symmetry.space_group_name_H-M   'P 1'
#
loop_
_entity.id
_entity.type
_entity.pdbx_description
1 polymer ?
#
loop_
_entity_poly.entity_id
_entity_poly.type
_entity_poly.pdbx_seq_one_letter_code
_entity_poly.pdbx_strand_id
1 'polypeptide(L)'
;MMSVVERVWSEPETRMVLEGVEWETFVALSDQRRGSVPRMSYDNGVLEMMSPKREHENIGCLIGRMIETYSEVKNIEIISVASVTVKRSDLSKAFEADESYYVRNADRLLPKKELDFSIDPAPDLVVEVEMTSSAINKMQLFAAMGVLEVWRHDGHRLQMAELVDGVYQPMPSSLQLPGLTAAQVDEVLSQRNTTGETKLIQDFRARISF
;
A
#
# COMPACT_ATOMS: atom_id res chain seq x y z
N MET A 1 25.06 -9.60 -14.26
CA MET A 1 24.33 -9.52 -15.56
C MET A 1 22.85 -9.52 -15.21
N MET A 2 22.13 -8.47 -15.57
CA MET A 2 20.67 -8.38 -15.35
C MET A 2 19.95 -9.36 -16.29
N SER A 3 18.98 -10.11 -15.76
CA SER A 3 18.18 -11.05 -16.55
C SER A 3 16.69 -10.87 -16.26
N VAL A 4 15.87 -11.10 -17.28
CA VAL A 4 14.41 -11.21 -17.11
C VAL A 4 14.12 -12.64 -16.68
N VAL A 5 13.60 -12.83 -15.49
CA VAL A 5 13.34 -14.16 -14.91
C VAL A 5 11.93 -14.60 -15.22
N GLU A 6 10.97 -13.67 -15.14
CA GLU A 6 9.57 -14.00 -15.36
C GLU A 6 8.79 -12.81 -15.92
N ARG A 7 7.85 -13.11 -16.82
CA ARG A 7 6.82 -12.18 -17.30
C ARG A 7 5.47 -12.87 -17.22
N VAL A 8 4.71 -12.52 -16.20
CA VAL A 8 3.38 -13.08 -15.98
C VAL A 8 2.32 -12.15 -16.56
N TRP A 9 1.57 -12.65 -17.54
CA TRP A 9 0.41 -12.00 -18.12
C TRP A 9 -0.84 -12.65 -17.54
N SER A 10 -1.14 -12.36 -16.27
CA SER A 10 -2.34 -12.86 -15.63
C SER A 10 -3.34 -11.73 -15.34
N GLU A 11 -4.62 -12.04 -15.45
CA GLU A 11 -5.65 -11.25 -14.82
C GLU A 11 -5.55 -11.47 -13.30
N PRO A 12 -5.65 -10.45 -12.47
CA PRO A 12 -5.98 -9.03 -12.74
C PRO A 12 -4.77 -8.08 -12.80
N GLU A 13 -3.55 -8.57 -12.86
CA GLU A 13 -2.31 -7.79 -12.81
C GLU A 13 -1.34 -8.26 -13.91
N THR A 14 -0.42 -7.39 -14.29
CA THR A 14 0.73 -7.76 -15.11
C THR A 14 2.00 -7.49 -14.32
N ARG A 15 2.85 -8.50 -14.16
CA ARG A 15 4.11 -8.40 -13.41
C ARG A 15 5.30 -8.69 -14.31
N MET A 16 6.40 -8.00 -14.06
CA MET A 16 7.71 -8.27 -14.63
C MET A 16 8.73 -8.27 -13.51
N VAL A 17 9.57 -9.30 -13.46
CA VAL A 17 10.62 -9.47 -12.46
C VAL A 17 11.97 -9.45 -13.15
N LEU A 18 12.87 -8.63 -12.64
CA LEU A 18 14.28 -8.56 -13.05
C LEU A 18 15.14 -8.92 -11.84
N GLU A 19 16.14 -9.77 -12.06
CA GLU A 19 17.16 -10.10 -11.06
C GLU A 19 18.51 -9.50 -11.44
N GLY A 20 19.38 -9.31 -10.44
CA GLY A 20 20.71 -8.74 -10.65
C GLY A 20 20.66 -7.25 -11.00
N VAL A 21 19.62 -6.55 -10.55
CA VAL A 21 19.48 -5.09 -10.75
C VAL A 21 20.27 -4.38 -9.67
N GLU A 22 21.23 -3.55 -10.05
CA GLU A 22 21.93 -2.69 -9.11
C GLU A 22 21.02 -1.57 -8.58
N TRP A 23 21.27 -1.10 -7.35
CA TRP A 23 20.48 -0.05 -6.71
C TRP A 23 20.40 1.22 -7.58
N GLU A 24 21.53 1.64 -8.15
CA GLU A 24 21.64 2.82 -9.02
C GLU A 24 20.79 2.67 -10.29
N THR A 25 20.71 1.46 -10.83
CA THR A 25 19.86 1.14 -11.99
C THR A 25 18.38 1.25 -11.61
N PHE A 26 17.97 0.70 -10.46
CA PHE A 26 16.62 0.86 -9.94
C PHE A 26 16.27 2.34 -9.74
N VAL A 27 17.15 3.12 -9.08
CA VAL A 27 16.94 4.55 -8.84
C VAL A 27 16.75 5.30 -10.16
N ALA A 28 17.63 5.06 -11.14
CA ALA A 28 17.54 5.70 -12.45
C ALA A 28 16.21 5.37 -13.17
N LEU A 29 15.74 4.13 -13.11
CA LEU A 29 14.45 3.71 -13.68
C LEU A 29 13.28 4.39 -12.96
N SER A 30 13.29 4.38 -11.64
CA SER A 30 12.25 5.00 -10.81
C SER A 30 12.14 6.51 -11.05
N ASP A 31 13.28 7.22 -11.11
CA ASP A 31 13.31 8.68 -11.25
C ASP A 31 12.99 9.15 -12.69
N GLN A 32 13.30 8.33 -13.70
CA GLN A 32 12.98 8.65 -15.10
C GLN A 32 11.57 8.24 -15.51
N ARG A 33 10.90 7.43 -14.71
CA ARG A 33 9.54 6.99 -14.99
C ARG A 33 8.58 8.20 -15.01
N ARG A 34 7.71 8.23 -16.01
CA ARG A 34 6.62 9.22 -16.10
C ARG A 34 5.33 8.58 -15.59
N GLY A 35 4.78 9.12 -14.51
CA GLY A 35 3.55 8.62 -13.88
C GLY A 35 3.81 7.53 -12.82
N SER A 36 2.73 6.96 -12.29
CA SER A 36 2.75 6.01 -11.16
C SER A 36 2.71 4.54 -11.57
N VAL A 37 2.64 4.25 -12.88
CA VAL A 37 2.58 2.88 -13.41
C VAL A 37 3.74 2.65 -14.38
N PRO A 38 4.40 1.45 -14.35
CA PRO A 38 4.20 0.36 -13.41
C PRO A 38 4.67 0.72 -11.99
N ARG A 39 3.99 0.20 -10.96
CA ARG A 39 4.47 0.27 -9.57
C ARG A 39 5.73 -0.56 -9.43
N MET A 40 6.67 -0.06 -8.64
CA MET A 40 7.98 -0.71 -8.47
C MET A 40 8.20 -1.14 -7.03
N SER A 41 8.77 -2.34 -6.87
CA SER A 41 9.30 -2.82 -5.60
C SER A 41 10.68 -3.37 -5.83
N TYR A 42 11.61 -3.04 -4.94
CA TYR A 42 12.99 -3.47 -5.04
C TYR A 42 13.46 -4.06 -3.72
N ASP A 43 14.07 -5.22 -3.79
CA ASP A 43 14.67 -5.89 -2.63
C ASP A 43 15.99 -6.58 -3.02
N ASN A 44 17.12 -5.99 -2.60
CA ASN A 44 18.45 -6.59 -2.72
C ASN A 44 18.75 -7.16 -4.13
N GLY A 45 18.52 -6.40 -5.18
CA GLY A 45 18.81 -6.80 -6.57
C GLY A 45 17.64 -7.42 -7.33
N VAL A 46 16.51 -7.66 -6.66
CA VAL A 46 15.27 -8.07 -7.33
C VAL A 46 14.39 -6.83 -7.53
N LEU A 47 14.07 -6.51 -8.77
CA LEU A 47 13.13 -5.46 -9.14
C LEU A 47 11.85 -6.10 -9.69
N GLU A 48 10.76 -5.89 -9.00
CA GLU A 48 9.41 -6.21 -9.49
C GLU A 48 8.73 -4.94 -9.99
N MET A 49 8.16 -5.02 -11.19
CA MET A 49 7.32 -3.98 -11.78
C MET A 49 5.93 -4.54 -11.99
N MET A 50 4.90 -3.87 -11.46
CA MET A 50 3.52 -4.32 -11.52
C MET A 50 2.63 -3.26 -12.15
N SER A 51 1.83 -3.68 -13.12
CA SER A 51 0.79 -2.84 -13.73
C SER A 51 -0.56 -3.41 -13.34
N PRO A 52 -1.30 -2.70 -12.47
CA PRO A 52 -2.61 -3.12 -12.02
C PRO A 52 -3.65 -3.00 -13.14
N LYS A 53 -4.69 -3.83 -13.08
CA LYS A 53 -5.88 -3.69 -13.90
C LYS A 53 -7.04 -3.11 -13.10
N ARG A 54 -8.16 -2.86 -13.78
CA ARG A 54 -9.31 -2.15 -13.21
C ARG A 54 -9.79 -2.71 -11.86
N GLU A 55 -9.86 -4.02 -11.70
CA GLU A 55 -10.38 -4.62 -10.47
C GLU A 55 -9.45 -4.35 -9.28
N HIS A 56 -8.15 -4.50 -9.47
CA HIS A 56 -7.13 -4.17 -8.49
C HIS A 56 -7.23 -2.69 -8.06
N GLU A 57 -7.21 -1.77 -9.03
CA GLU A 57 -7.32 -0.33 -8.78
C GLU A 57 -8.62 0.04 -8.06
N ASN A 58 -9.75 -0.60 -8.43
CA ASN A 58 -11.03 -0.33 -7.81
C ASN A 58 -11.05 -0.71 -6.32
N ILE A 59 -10.45 -1.84 -5.96
CA ILE A 59 -10.33 -2.28 -4.57
C ILE A 59 -9.48 -1.29 -3.77
N GLY A 60 -8.28 -0.96 -4.25
CA GLY A 60 -7.38 -0.02 -3.59
C GLY A 60 -8.03 1.35 -3.38
N CYS A 61 -8.61 1.91 -4.44
CA CYS A 61 -9.32 3.19 -4.40
C CYS A 61 -10.49 3.19 -3.39
N LEU A 62 -11.30 2.13 -3.35
CA LEU A 62 -12.41 2.03 -2.38
C LEU A 62 -11.90 1.93 -0.94
N ILE A 63 -10.83 1.18 -0.68
CA ILE A 63 -10.20 1.12 0.64
C ILE A 63 -9.68 2.51 1.04
N GLY A 64 -8.98 3.20 0.16
CA GLY A 64 -8.49 4.57 0.40
C GLY A 64 -9.63 5.52 0.75
N ARG A 65 -10.71 5.52 -0.03
CA ARG A 65 -11.91 6.34 0.26
C ARG A 65 -12.56 6.01 1.60
N MET A 66 -12.55 4.74 2.02
CA MET A 66 -13.07 4.36 3.34
C MET A 66 -12.15 4.86 4.47
N ILE A 67 -10.83 4.78 4.30
CA ILE A 67 -9.84 5.33 5.24
C ILE A 67 -10.08 6.84 5.42
N GLU A 68 -10.14 7.59 4.33
CA GLU A 68 -10.36 9.04 4.34
C GLU A 68 -11.72 9.40 4.97
N THR A 69 -12.78 8.68 4.58
CA THR A 69 -14.11 8.89 5.17
C THR A 69 -14.14 8.60 6.68
N TYR A 70 -13.44 7.53 7.10
CA TYR A 70 -13.35 7.17 8.51
C TYR A 70 -12.61 8.24 9.32
N SER A 71 -11.46 8.68 8.79
CA SER A 71 -10.64 9.72 9.44
C SER A 71 -11.43 11.02 9.63
N GLU A 72 -12.17 11.47 8.60
CA GLU A 72 -13.05 12.64 8.69
C GLU A 72 -14.12 12.49 9.78
N VAL A 73 -14.84 11.36 9.78
CA VAL A 73 -15.95 11.13 10.75
C VAL A 73 -15.45 11.00 12.18
N LYS A 74 -14.27 10.40 12.37
CA LYS A 74 -13.68 10.19 13.70
C LYS A 74 -12.70 11.29 14.12
N ASN A 75 -12.53 12.33 13.28
CA ASN A 75 -11.61 13.45 13.50
C ASN A 75 -10.19 12.98 13.79
N ILE A 76 -9.70 12.07 12.97
CA ILE A 76 -8.33 11.54 12.99
C ILE A 76 -7.57 12.22 11.85
N GLU A 77 -6.49 12.95 12.18
CA GLU A 77 -5.66 13.58 11.15
C GLU A 77 -4.86 12.54 10.37
N ILE A 78 -4.87 12.66 9.05
CA ILE A 78 -4.09 11.79 8.15
C ILE A 78 -3.40 12.63 7.07
N ILE A 79 -2.28 12.14 6.57
CA ILE A 79 -1.66 12.63 5.34
C ILE A 79 -1.58 11.46 4.36
N SER A 80 -2.32 11.54 3.27
CA SER A 80 -2.17 10.60 2.16
C SER A 80 -0.88 10.90 1.42
N VAL A 81 -0.08 9.88 1.19
CA VAL A 81 1.11 9.92 0.33
C VAL A 81 0.99 8.96 -0.84
N ALA A 82 -0.19 8.37 -1.00
CA ALA A 82 -0.57 7.51 -2.12
C ALA A 82 0.54 6.53 -2.51
N SER A 83 0.88 6.48 -3.80
CA SER A 83 1.90 5.60 -4.37
C SER A 83 3.31 6.25 -4.40
N VAL A 84 3.70 7.01 -3.37
CA VAL A 84 5.06 7.54 -3.29
C VAL A 84 6.08 6.39 -3.26
N THR A 85 7.21 6.59 -3.94
CA THR A 85 8.30 5.62 -3.87
C THR A 85 9.08 5.79 -2.58
N VAL A 86 8.90 4.87 -1.62
CA VAL A 86 9.68 4.80 -0.38
C VAL A 86 11.00 4.11 -0.68
N LYS A 87 12.12 4.84 -0.59
CA LYS A 87 13.48 4.36 -0.94
C LYS A 87 14.40 4.41 0.27
N ARG A 88 15.09 3.31 0.55
CA ARG A 88 16.12 3.21 1.59
C ARG A 88 17.39 2.58 1.00
N SER A 89 18.33 3.42 0.59
CA SER A 89 19.61 2.99 -0.01
C SER A 89 20.44 2.16 0.97
N ASP A 90 20.43 2.52 2.24
CA ASP A 90 21.13 1.80 3.31
C ASP A 90 20.60 0.38 3.54
N LEU A 91 19.34 0.10 3.16
CA LEU A 91 18.73 -1.22 3.22
C LEU A 91 18.71 -1.94 1.86
N SER A 92 19.08 -1.25 0.78
CA SER A 92 18.86 -1.72 -0.60
C SER A 92 17.43 -2.17 -0.85
N LYS A 93 16.46 -1.36 -0.40
CA LYS A 93 15.03 -1.65 -0.44
C LYS A 93 14.22 -0.45 -0.87
N ALA A 94 13.17 -0.71 -1.66
CA ALA A 94 12.17 0.29 -2.01
C ALA A 94 10.83 -0.35 -2.31
N PHE A 95 9.74 0.43 -2.13
CA PHE A 95 8.40 0.01 -2.52
C PHE A 95 7.53 1.18 -2.94
N GLU A 96 6.50 0.87 -3.70
CA GLU A 96 5.34 1.69 -3.99
C GLU A 96 4.10 0.88 -3.63
N ALA A 97 3.37 1.33 -2.63
CA ALA A 97 2.12 0.69 -2.20
C ALA A 97 0.94 1.19 -3.04
N ASP A 98 -0.20 0.50 -2.97
CA ASP A 98 -1.43 0.96 -3.62
C ASP A 98 -1.95 2.24 -2.95
N GLU A 99 -2.00 2.25 -1.61
CA GLU A 99 -2.29 3.43 -0.81
C GLU A 99 -1.36 3.47 0.40
N SER A 100 -1.00 4.67 0.86
CA SER A 100 -0.22 4.84 2.08
C SER A 100 -0.52 6.15 2.78
N TYR A 101 -0.46 6.09 4.12
CA TYR A 101 -0.88 7.19 4.98
C TYR A 101 0.05 7.37 6.17
N TYR A 102 0.28 8.63 6.53
CA TYR A 102 0.72 8.98 7.86
C TYR A 102 -0.50 9.30 8.71
N VAL A 103 -0.55 8.76 9.90
CA VAL A 103 -1.57 8.98 10.92
C VAL A 103 -0.89 9.42 12.21
N ARG A 104 -0.09 8.53 12.79
CA ARG A 104 0.69 8.82 13.99
C ARG A 104 1.73 9.91 13.77
N ASN A 105 2.33 9.96 12.58
CA ASN A 105 3.35 10.94 12.20
C ASN A 105 2.78 12.12 11.40
N ALA A 106 1.46 12.26 11.26
CA ALA A 106 0.83 13.29 10.43
C ALA A 106 1.28 14.70 10.81
N ASP A 107 1.16 15.09 12.07
CA ASP A 107 1.54 16.45 12.55
C ASP A 107 3.02 16.77 12.29
N ARG A 108 3.91 15.77 12.44
CA ARG A 108 5.34 15.93 12.21
C ARG A 108 5.67 16.19 10.74
N LEU A 109 4.91 15.58 9.83
CA LEU A 109 5.20 15.60 8.40
C LEU A 109 4.37 16.63 7.63
N LEU A 110 3.29 17.15 8.20
CA LEU A 110 2.43 18.17 7.61
C LEU A 110 3.19 19.38 7.02
N PRO A 111 4.23 19.94 7.67
CA PRO A 111 4.96 21.07 7.10
C PRO A 111 5.94 20.71 5.98
N LYS A 112 6.20 19.43 5.72
CA LYS A 112 7.17 18.99 4.72
C LYS A 112 6.53 18.93 3.34
N LYS A 113 7.20 19.50 2.34
CA LYS A 113 6.82 19.40 0.93
C LYS A 113 7.35 18.15 0.24
N GLU A 114 8.49 17.67 0.71
CA GLU A 114 9.19 16.50 0.21
C GLU A 114 9.61 15.60 1.37
N LEU A 115 9.62 14.31 1.16
CA LEU A 115 10.01 13.32 2.13
C LEU A 115 11.38 12.75 1.78
N ASP A 116 12.25 12.69 2.77
CA ASP A 116 13.55 12.01 2.70
C ASP A 116 13.52 10.78 3.61
N PHE A 117 13.30 9.62 3.02
CA PHE A 117 13.17 8.36 3.76
C PHE A 117 14.47 7.87 4.41
N SER A 118 15.59 8.56 4.23
CA SER A 118 16.80 8.31 5.02
C SER A 118 16.68 8.84 6.46
N ILE A 119 15.80 9.83 6.69
CA ILE A 119 15.57 10.50 7.98
C ILE A 119 14.08 10.55 8.39
N ASP A 120 13.17 10.49 7.41
CA ASP A 120 11.74 10.45 7.66
C ASP A 120 11.26 9.01 7.80
N PRO A 121 10.27 8.76 8.65
CA PRO A 121 9.72 7.42 8.80
C PRO A 121 9.03 6.96 7.52
N ALA A 122 8.95 5.66 7.32
CA ALA A 122 8.00 5.08 6.37
C ALA A 122 6.55 5.45 6.75
N PRO A 123 5.59 5.34 5.82
CA PRO A 123 4.18 5.52 6.15
C PRO A 123 3.73 4.67 7.33
N ASP A 124 2.84 5.21 8.19
CA ASP A 124 2.33 4.49 9.35
C ASP A 124 1.38 3.36 8.97
N LEU A 125 0.61 3.57 7.89
CA LEU A 125 -0.33 2.62 7.30
C LEU A 125 -0.07 2.46 5.82
N VAL A 126 0.04 1.21 5.37
CA VAL A 126 0.14 0.82 3.97
C VAL A 126 -1.00 -0.10 3.60
N VAL A 127 -1.62 0.13 2.45
CA VAL A 127 -2.60 -0.77 1.82
C VAL A 127 -1.96 -1.42 0.62
N GLU A 128 -2.06 -2.73 0.53
CA GLU A 128 -1.55 -3.54 -0.58
C GLU A 128 -2.65 -4.47 -1.08
N VAL A 129 -3.02 -4.34 -2.34
CA VAL A 129 -3.91 -5.26 -3.04
C VAL A 129 -3.03 -6.26 -3.79
N GLU A 130 -3.04 -7.50 -3.41
CA GLU A 130 -2.19 -8.55 -3.98
C GLU A 130 -3.06 -9.71 -4.46
N MET A 131 -3.58 -9.58 -5.68
CA MET A 131 -4.47 -10.58 -6.28
C MET A 131 -3.69 -11.72 -6.93
N THR A 132 -2.40 -11.51 -7.22
CA THR A 132 -1.44 -12.52 -7.72
C THR A 132 -0.18 -12.49 -6.87
N SER A 133 0.55 -13.60 -6.82
CA SER A 133 1.76 -13.70 -6.01
C SER A 133 2.85 -12.75 -6.48
N SER A 134 3.41 -11.98 -5.57
CA SER A 134 4.61 -11.18 -5.77
C SER A 134 5.88 -12.04 -5.70
N ALA A 135 6.89 -11.72 -6.50
CA ALA A 135 8.22 -12.32 -6.41
C ALA A 135 8.99 -11.81 -5.16
N ILE A 136 8.64 -10.61 -4.67
CA ILE A 136 9.20 -10.03 -3.47
C ILE A 136 8.25 -10.30 -2.30
N ASN A 137 8.78 -10.76 -1.18
CA ASN A 137 7.99 -10.86 0.06
C ASN A 137 7.67 -9.46 0.59
N LYS A 138 6.52 -8.92 0.18
CA LYS A 138 6.07 -7.57 0.53
C LYS A 138 6.01 -7.35 2.05
N MET A 139 5.55 -8.34 2.81
CA MET A 139 5.45 -8.21 4.27
C MET A 139 6.83 -8.06 4.91
N GLN A 140 7.83 -8.83 4.47
CA GLN A 140 9.21 -8.65 4.94
C GLN A 140 9.81 -7.32 4.49
N LEU A 141 9.51 -6.88 3.26
CA LEU A 141 9.96 -5.59 2.74
C LEU A 141 9.41 -4.44 3.59
N PHE A 142 8.09 -4.41 3.84
CA PHE A 142 7.45 -3.39 4.67
C PHE A 142 7.96 -3.40 6.12
N ALA A 143 8.15 -4.59 6.71
CA ALA A 143 8.70 -4.73 8.07
C ALA A 143 10.12 -4.16 8.17
N ALA A 144 11.00 -4.48 7.21
CA ALA A 144 12.36 -3.95 7.16
C ALA A 144 12.41 -2.43 6.96
N MET A 145 11.39 -1.85 6.31
CA MET A 145 11.24 -0.40 6.11
C MET A 145 10.59 0.30 7.31
N GLY A 146 10.05 -0.45 8.29
CA GLY A 146 9.45 0.09 9.50
C GLY A 146 8.00 0.56 9.35
N VAL A 147 7.26 0.06 8.38
CA VAL A 147 5.82 0.31 8.25
C VAL A 147 5.09 -0.31 9.44
N LEU A 148 4.33 0.51 10.19
CA LEU A 148 3.73 0.06 11.46
C LEU A 148 2.52 -0.84 11.28
N GLU A 149 1.70 -0.56 10.26
CA GLU A 149 0.46 -1.28 9.98
C GLU A 149 0.32 -1.54 8.48
N VAL A 150 -0.06 -2.78 8.12
CA VAL A 150 -0.33 -3.17 6.73
C VAL A 150 -1.72 -3.75 6.61
N TRP A 151 -2.46 -3.27 5.62
CA TRP A 151 -3.71 -3.82 5.16
C TRP A 151 -3.49 -4.52 3.84
N ARG A 152 -3.63 -5.83 3.82
CA ARG A 152 -3.45 -6.64 2.61
C ARG A 152 -4.78 -7.23 2.16
N HIS A 153 -5.18 -6.95 0.92
CA HIS A 153 -6.38 -7.51 0.31
C HIS A 153 -5.99 -8.49 -0.80
N ASP A 154 -6.43 -9.75 -0.71
CA ASP A 154 -6.07 -10.84 -1.62
C ASP A 154 -7.04 -11.02 -2.82
N GLY A 155 -7.88 -10.02 -3.08
CA GLY A 155 -8.97 -10.09 -4.06
C GLY A 155 -10.30 -10.54 -3.45
N HIS A 156 -10.28 -11.18 -2.29
CA HIS A 156 -11.45 -11.74 -1.61
C HIS A 156 -11.70 -11.13 -0.24
N ARG A 157 -10.65 -10.92 0.54
CA ARG A 157 -10.76 -10.42 1.92
C ARG A 157 -9.57 -9.54 2.30
N LEU A 158 -9.84 -8.64 3.24
CA LEU A 158 -8.84 -7.79 3.86
C LEU A 158 -8.25 -8.47 5.11
N GLN A 159 -6.95 -8.39 5.24
CA GLN A 159 -6.20 -8.75 6.45
C GLN A 159 -5.48 -7.51 6.95
N MET A 160 -5.63 -7.19 8.24
CA MET A 160 -4.92 -6.12 8.92
C MET A 160 -3.85 -6.74 9.81
N ALA A 161 -2.66 -6.15 9.83
CA ALA A 161 -1.55 -6.64 10.65
C ALA A 161 -0.71 -5.46 11.17
N GLU A 162 -0.23 -5.59 12.42
CA GLU A 162 0.69 -4.66 13.05
C GLU A 162 2.11 -5.22 13.09
N LEU A 163 3.09 -4.33 13.04
CA LEU A 163 4.51 -4.69 13.18
C LEU A 163 4.88 -4.79 14.66
N VAL A 164 5.15 -6.00 15.13
CA VAL A 164 5.60 -6.30 16.49
C VAL A 164 6.94 -7.04 16.42
N ASP A 165 7.97 -6.49 17.02
CA ASP A 165 9.32 -7.07 17.06
C ASP A 165 9.85 -7.52 15.68
N GLY A 166 9.57 -6.69 14.64
CA GLY A 166 10.01 -6.94 13.26
C GLY A 166 9.18 -7.95 12.48
N VAL A 167 8.06 -8.42 13.01
CA VAL A 167 7.15 -9.40 12.37
C VAL A 167 5.71 -8.90 12.44
N TYR A 168 4.98 -9.03 11.33
CA TYR A 168 3.56 -8.67 11.32
C TYR A 168 2.71 -9.70 12.04
N GLN A 169 1.92 -9.20 13.01
CA GLN A 169 0.92 -9.97 13.75
C GLN A 169 -0.48 -9.59 13.27
N PRO A 170 -1.34 -10.57 12.95
CA PRO A 170 -2.72 -10.28 12.55
C PRO A 170 -3.49 -9.55 13.65
N MET A 171 -4.32 -8.60 13.27
CA MET A 171 -5.20 -7.89 14.19
C MET A 171 -6.63 -7.76 13.62
N PRO A 172 -7.66 -7.75 14.49
CA PRO A 172 -9.05 -7.68 14.03
C PRO A 172 -9.50 -6.27 13.64
N SER A 173 -8.81 -5.25 14.13
CA SER A 173 -9.12 -3.83 13.91
C SER A 173 -7.85 -3.00 13.78
N SER A 174 -7.94 -1.90 13.05
CA SER A 174 -6.83 -0.98 12.84
C SER A 174 -6.35 -0.33 14.14
N LEU A 175 -5.04 -0.16 14.28
CA LEU A 175 -4.41 0.66 15.31
C LEU A 175 -4.38 2.13 14.91
N GLN A 176 -4.12 2.40 13.63
CA GLN A 176 -4.05 3.77 13.11
C GLN A 176 -5.44 4.41 13.01
N LEU A 177 -6.48 3.60 12.78
CA LEU A 177 -7.89 4.02 12.71
C LEU A 177 -8.73 3.21 13.72
N PRO A 178 -8.62 3.50 15.05
CA PRO A 178 -9.20 2.69 16.09
C PRO A 178 -10.71 2.49 15.95
N GLY A 179 -11.17 1.24 15.96
CA GLY A 179 -12.56 0.85 15.77
C GLY A 179 -12.93 0.49 14.34
N LEU A 180 -12.08 0.76 13.34
CA LEU A 180 -12.30 0.26 11.97
C LEU A 180 -11.77 -1.17 11.87
N THR A 181 -12.63 -2.08 11.43
CA THR A 181 -12.32 -3.52 11.33
C THR A 181 -12.22 -3.99 9.87
N ALA A 182 -11.45 -5.03 9.62
CA ALA A 182 -11.38 -5.67 8.31
C ALA A 182 -12.75 -6.12 7.81
N ALA A 183 -13.60 -6.64 8.70
CA ALA A 183 -14.95 -7.07 8.36
C ALA A 183 -15.84 -5.92 7.84
N GLN A 184 -15.73 -4.72 8.42
CA GLN A 184 -16.48 -3.55 7.94
C GLN A 184 -16.04 -3.11 6.54
N VAL A 185 -14.74 -3.20 6.26
CA VAL A 185 -14.19 -2.89 4.94
C VAL A 185 -14.64 -3.94 3.92
N ASP A 186 -14.53 -5.24 4.25
CA ASP A 186 -14.95 -6.34 3.38
C ASP A 186 -16.44 -6.29 3.06
N GLU A 187 -17.29 -5.91 4.02
CA GLU A 187 -18.72 -5.73 3.80
C GLU A 187 -19.02 -4.70 2.71
N VAL A 188 -18.30 -3.58 2.68
CA VAL A 188 -18.43 -2.57 1.63
C VAL A 188 -17.91 -3.10 0.31
N LEU A 189 -16.72 -3.71 0.30
CA LEU A 189 -16.10 -4.25 -0.91
C LEU A 189 -16.92 -5.36 -1.55
N SER A 190 -17.65 -6.15 -0.77
CA SER A 190 -18.52 -7.22 -1.29
C SER A 190 -19.63 -6.70 -2.22
N GLN A 191 -20.01 -5.44 -2.08
CA GLN A 191 -21.07 -4.80 -2.85
C GLN A 191 -20.56 -4.00 -4.05
N ARG A 192 -19.22 -3.93 -4.27
CA ARG A 192 -18.58 -3.07 -5.28
C ARG A 192 -19.04 -3.27 -6.72
N ASN A 193 -19.51 -4.47 -7.05
CA ASN A 193 -19.96 -4.81 -8.39
C ASN A 193 -21.49 -4.66 -8.59
N THR A 194 -22.23 -4.32 -7.54
CA THR A 194 -23.71 -4.22 -7.58
C THR A 194 -24.22 -2.84 -7.15
N THR A 195 -23.41 -2.08 -6.44
CA THR A 195 -23.77 -0.75 -5.92
C THR A 195 -22.74 0.29 -6.38
N GLY A 196 -23.20 1.45 -6.79
CA GLY A 196 -22.31 2.54 -7.20
C GLY A 196 -21.42 3.02 -6.04
N GLU A 197 -20.17 3.33 -6.31
CA GLU A 197 -19.15 3.70 -5.30
C GLU A 197 -19.58 4.87 -4.41
N THR A 198 -20.22 5.89 -4.99
CA THR A 198 -20.72 7.03 -4.19
C THR A 198 -21.72 6.59 -3.14
N LYS A 199 -22.63 5.69 -3.51
CA LYS A 199 -23.62 5.15 -2.57
C LYS A 199 -22.95 4.28 -1.50
N LEU A 200 -21.98 3.45 -1.87
CA LEU A 200 -21.22 2.62 -0.93
C LEU A 200 -20.56 3.48 0.15
N ILE A 201 -19.89 4.57 -0.24
CA ILE A 201 -19.21 5.45 0.72
C ILE A 201 -20.21 6.26 1.57
N GLN A 202 -21.35 6.68 1.00
CA GLN A 202 -22.42 7.31 1.80
C GLN A 202 -22.98 6.36 2.86
N ASP A 203 -23.22 5.10 2.50
CA ASP A 203 -23.73 4.09 3.43
C ASP A 203 -22.70 3.73 4.50
N PHE A 204 -21.44 3.61 4.10
CA PHE A 204 -20.32 3.43 5.04
C PHE A 204 -20.26 4.59 6.03
N ARG A 205 -20.26 5.84 5.56
CA ARG A 205 -20.26 7.05 6.40
C ARG A 205 -21.42 7.03 7.41
N ALA A 206 -22.62 6.73 6.96
CA ALA A 206 -23.79 6.66 7.84
C ALA A 206 -23.62 5.63 8.97
N ARG A 207 -23.02 4.47 8.68
CA ARG A 207 -22.79 3.40 9.67
C ARG A 207 -21.74 3.74 10.72
N ILE A 208 -20.68 4.45 10.34
CA ILE A 208 -19.57 4.80 11.25
C ILE A 208 -19.83 6.08 12.05
N SER A 209 -20.91 6.83 11.77
CA SER A 209 -21.24 8.09 12.45
C SER A 209 -21.85 7.90 13.85
N PHE A 210 -22.11 6.66 14.25
CA PHE A 210 -22.69 6.30 15.54
C PHE A 210 -21.69 5.75 16.53
#